data_76af4c8e9231dcd0b1fe107952488deb
#
_entry.id   76af4c8e9231dcd0b1fe107952488deb
#
_cell.length_a   1.000
_cell.length_b   1.000
_cell.length_c   1.000
_cell.angle_alpha   90.00
_cell.angle_beta   90.00
_cell.angle_gamma   90.00
#
_symmetry.space_group_name_H-M   'P 1'
#
loop_
_entity.id
_entity.type
_entity.pdbx_description
1 polymer ?
#
loop_
_entity_poly.entity_id
_entity_poly.type
_entity_poly.pdbx_seq_one_letter_code
_entity_poly.pdbx_strand_id
1 'polypeptide(L)'
;MTEEPRKIRVSVIPKPPKTVEETGLSLGFLVELACKTLYFGGVMSLSSLSEQLALPVSVSNDVMEFLKKERLAEVKKGGDIRAAYTYALTDLGRERAREYLQLSGYFGAAPVTLAQYTEVARKQTVRKMAVNRESMDRAFEGVILTPGLLERLGPAVNSGRSIFLYGPSGNGKTFIAERLAKVMSGNVFIPHALCVDNQVIRVFDPVNH
;
A
#
# COMPACT_ATOMS: atom_id res chain seq x y z
N MET A 1 10.36 -6.52 33.26
CA MET A 1 9.02 -6.25 32.71
C MET A 1 9.24 -5.47 31.43
N THR A 2 9.23 -6.15 30.30
CA THR A 2 9.40 -5.56 28.97
C THR A 2 8.03 -5.04 28.54
N GLU A 3 7.76 -3.74 28.74
CA GLU A 3 6.63 -3.10 28.09
C GLU A 3 6.88 -3.08 26.58
N GLU A 4 6.02 -3.76 25.84
CA GLU A 4 5.97 -3.65 24.38
C GLU A 4 5.82 -2.17 23.97
N PRO A 5 6.50 -1.74 22.88
CA PRO A 5 6.33 -0.39 22.38
C PRO A 5 4.83 -0.17 22.09
N ARG A 6 4.26 0.93 22.58
CA ARG A 6 2.87 1.31 22.31
C ARG A 6 2.68 1.36 20.80
N LYS A 7 2.10 0.29 20.27
CA LYS A 7 1.65 0.22 18.87
C LYS A 7 0.80 1.46 18.61
N ILE A 8 1.13 2.21 17.55
CA ILE A 8 0.22 3.24 17.05
C ILE A 8 -1.15 2.59 16.97
N ARG A 9 -2.14 3.15 17.64
CA ARG A 9 -3.50 2.65 17.57
C ARG A 9 -3.90 2.68 16.11
N VAL A 10 -4.01 1.51 15.49
CA VAL A 10 -4.39 1.30 14.11
C VAL A 10 -5.91 1.58 13.97
N SER A 11 -6.30 2.83 14.27
CA SER A 11 -7.67 3.30 13.97
C SER A 11 -7.85 3.67 12.50
N VAL A 12 -6.85 3.40 11.67
CA VAL A 12 -6.73 3.89 10.29
C VAL A 12 -6.67 2.75 9.26
N ILE A 13 -6.92 1.50 9.66
CA ILE A 13 -6.97 0.40 8.68
C ILE A 13 -8.09 0.73 7.69
N PRO A 14 -7.78 0.92 6.39
CA PRO A 14 -8.80 1.10 5.37
C PRO A 14 -9.73 -0.12 5.36
N LYS A 15 -11.03 0.12 5.31
CA LYS A 15 -11.99 -0.99 5.17
C LYS A 15 -11.88 -1.55 3.75
N PRO A 16 -11.86 -2.89 3.58
CA PRO A 16 -11.89 -3.46 2.24
C PRO A 16 -13.20 -3.09 1.54
N PRO A 17 -13.17 -2.76 0.24
CA PRO A 17 -14.36 -2.45 -0.54
C PRO A 17 -15.25 -3.70 -0.66
N LYS A 18 -16.56 -3.53 -0.63
CA LYS A 18 -17.53 -4.63 -0.81
C LYS A 18 -18.02 -4.73 -2.24
N THR A 19 -18.03 -3.63 -2.96
CA THR A 19 -18.51 -3.51 -4.35
C THR A 19 -17.47 -2.81 -5.22
N VAL A 20 -17.66 -2.86 -6.54
CA VAL A 20 -16.82 -2.16 -7.51
C VAL A 20 -16.81 -0.65 -7.23
N GLU A 21 -17.96 -0.07 -6.94
CA GLU A 21 -18.10 1.38 -6.68
C GLU A 21 -17.31 1.82 -5.44
N GLU A 22 -17.29 0.98 -4.40
CA GLU A 22 -16.52 1.28 -3.17
C GLU A 22 -15.00 1.27 -3.40
N THR A 23 -14.52 0.66 -4.48
CA THR A 23 -13.10 0.75 -4.86
C THR A 23 -12.72 2.16 -5.31
N GLY A 24 -13.70 2.95 -5.76
CA GLY A 24 -13.48 4.25 -6.40
C GLY A 24 -12.86 4.16 -7.81
N LEU A 25 -12.69 2.95 -8.34
CA LEU A 25 -12.19 2.68 -9.69
C LEU A 25 -13.36 2.33 -10.62
N SER A 26 -13.23 2.65 -11.90
CA SER A 26 -14.23 2.23 -12.88
C SER A 26 -14.17 0.72 -13.11
N LEU A 27 -15.33 0.11 -13.43
CA LEU A 27 -15.36 -1.30 -13.82
C LEU A 27 -14.44 -1.59 -15.01
N GLY A 28 -14.38 -0.68 -15.99
CA GLY A 28 -13.49 -0.81 -17.16
C GLY A 28 -12.02 -0.89 -16.76
N PHE A 29 -11.59 -0.09 -15.80
CA PHE A 29 -10.22 -0.14 -15.28
C PHE A 29 -9.93 -1.47 -14.56
N LEU A 30 -10.85 -1.96 -13.75
CA LEU A 30 -10.68 -3.26 -13.06
C LEU A 30 -10.69 -4.44 -14.04
N VAL A 31 -11.49 -4.37 -15.09
CA VAL A 31 -11.52 -5.34 -16.20
C VAL A 31 -10.17 -5.36 -16.92
N GLU A 32 -9.64 -4.20 -17.28
CA GLU A 32 -8.31 -4.07 -17.86
C GLU A 32 -7.23 -4.71 -16.97
N LEU A 33 -7.25 -4.39 -15.69
CA LEU A 33 -6.29 -4.90 -14.72
C LEU A 33 -6.37 -6.44 -14.58
N ALA A 34 -7.60 -6.98 -14.48
CA ALA A 34 -7.84 -8.42 -14.40
C ALA A 34 -7.42 -9.15 -15.69
N CYS A 35 -7.70 -8.59 -16.88
CA CYS A 35 -7.24 -9.12 -18.14
C CYS A 35 -5.73 -9.22 -18.21
N LYS A 36 -5.01 -8.16 -17.83
CA LYS A 36 -3.55 -8.15 -17.81
C LYS A 36 -2.99 -9.16 -16.80
N THR A 37 -3.60 -9.26 -15.62
CA THR A 37 -3.19 -10.22 -14.59
C THR A 37 -3.39 -11.67 -15.06
N LEU A 38 -4.55 -11.98 -15.67
CA LEU A 38 -4.81 -13.30 -16.25
C LEU A 38 -3.91 -13.61 -17.46
N TYR A 39 -3.52 -12.58 -18.23
CA TYR A 39 -2.61 -12.76 -19.37
C TYR A 39 -1.25 -13.31 -18.94
N PHE A 40 -0.69 -12.79 -17.85
CA PHE A 40 0.58 -13.28 -17.30
C PHE A 40 0.40 -14.53 -16.42
N GLY A 41 -0.70 -14.65 -15.69
CA GLY A 41 -0.96 -15.76 -14.78
C GLY A 41 -1.48 -17.02 -15.48
N GLY A 42 -2.00 -16.91 -16.71
CA GLY A 42 -2.57 -18.02 -17.47
C GLY A 42 -3.89 -18.52 -16.89
N VAL A 43 -3.91 -19.72 -16.34
CA VAL A 43 -5.09 -20.30 -15.66
C VAL A 43 -5.00 -20.00 -14.17
N MET A 44 -5.97 -19.26 -13.64
CA MET A 44 -5.98 -18.85 -12.22
C MET A 44 -7.32 -19.13 -11.56
N SER A 45 -7.28 -19.46 -10.26
CA SER A 45 -8.50 -19.50 -9.47
C SER A 45 -8.99 -18.08 -9.15
N LEU A 46 -10.29 -17.93 -8.84
CA LEU A 46 -10.84 -16.64 -8.43
C LEU A 46 -10.15 -16.12 -7.17
N SER A 47 -9.80 -17.00 -6.21
CA SER A 47 -9.07 -16.60 -5.01
C SER A 47 -7.65 -16.09 -5.34
N SER A 48 -6.91 -16.78 -6.22
CA SER A 48 -5.58 -16.36 -6.62
C SER A 48 -5.60 -15.03 -7.38
N LEU A 49 -6.59 -14.84 -8.26
CA LEU A 49 -6.79 -13.56 -8.93
C LEU A 49 -7.10 -12.44 -7.93
N SER A 50 -7.99 -12.72 -6.96
CA SER A 50 -8.35 -11.80 -5.89
C SER A 50 -7.15 -11.36 -5.05
N GLU A 51 -6.26 -12.31 -4.70
CA GLU A 51 -5.01 -12.04 -3.99
C GLU A 51 -4.07 -11.16 -4.82
N GLN A 52 -3.88 -11.49 -6.10
CA GLN A 52 -3.00 -10.69 -6.97
C GLN A 52 -3.54 -9.29 -7.23
N LEU A 53 -4.86 -9.15 -7.35
CA LEU A 53 -5.50 -7.84 -7.49
C LEU A 53 -5.58 -7.07 -6.15
N ALA A 54 -5.28 -7.72 -5.02
CA ALA A 54 -5.48 -7.19 -3.68
C ALA A 54 -6.92 -6.66 -3.46
N LEU A 55 -7.91 -7.38 -4.01
CA LEU A 55 -9.33 -7.06 -3.93
C LEU A 55 -10.09 -8.20 -3.25
N PRO A 56 -11.21 -7.92 -2.55
CA PRO A 56 -12.08 -8.97 -2.04
C PRO A 56 -12.62 -9.87 -3.16
N VAL A 57 -12.84 -11.13 -2.82
CA VAL A 57 -13.37 -12.14 -3.77
C VAL A 57 -14.70 -11.69 -4.39
N SER A 58 -15.55 -10.97 -3.63
CA SER A 58 -16.82 -10.42 -4.14
C SER A 58 -16.61 -9.48 -5.33
N VAL A 59 -15.70 -8.50 -5.18
CA VAL A 59 -15.38 -7.53 -6.23
C VAL A 59 -14.72 -8.21 -7.42
N SER A 60 -13.78 -9.12 -7.17
CA SER A 60 -13.12 -9.89 -8.23
C SER A 60 -14.10 -10.78 -8.99
N ASN A 61 -15.11 -11.33 -8.29
CA ASN A 61 -16.18 -12.10 -8.94
C ASN A 61 -17.00 -11.22 -9.89
N ASP A 62 -17.38 -10.01 -9.48
CA ASP A 62 -18.17 -9.11 -10.34
C ASP A 62 -17.39 -8.73 -11.61
N VAL A 63 -16.08 -8.48 -11.49
CA VAL A 63 -15.19 -8.25 -12.62
C VAL A 63 -15.13 -9.48 -13.52
N MET A 64 -15.02 -10.68 -12.95
CA MET A 64 -14.97 -11.93 -13.73
C MET A 64 -16.29 -12.25 -14.43
N GLU A 65 -17.44 -11.97 -13.78
CA GLU A 65 -18.74 -12.13 -14.44
C GLU A 65 -18.88 -11.20 -15.65
N PHE A 66 -18.37 -9.97 -15.56
CA PHE A 66 -18.30 -9.05 -16.70
C PHE A 66 -17.39 -9.61 -17.81
N LEU A 67 -16.18 -10.06 -17.48
CA LEU A 67 -15.26 -10.66 -18.45
C LEU A 67 -15.85 -11.86 -19.19
N LYS A 68 -16.61 -12.70 -18.48
CA LYS A 68 -17.34 -13.84 -19.08
C LYS A 68 -18.45 -13.37 -20.00
N LYS A 69 -19.24 -12.38 -19.57
CA LYS A 69 -20.33 -11.81 -20.38
C LYS A 69 -19.81 -11.25 -21.70
N GLU A 70 -18.67 -10.56 -21.65
CA GLU A 70 -17.98 -10.02 -22.82
C GLU A 70 -17.15 -11.08 -23.59
N ARG A 71 -17.20 -12.35 -23.17
CA ARG A 71 -16.45 -13.47 -23.77
C ARG A 71 -14.93 -13.28 -23.78
N LEU A 72 -14.41 -12.46 -22.86
CA LEU A 72 -12.98 -12.24 -22.70
C LEU A 72 -12.31 -13.31 -21.81
N ALA A 73 -13.09 -13.94 -20.92
CA ALA A 73 -12.62 -15.02 -20.08
C ALA A 73 -13.62 -16.20 -20.08
N GLU A 74 -13.09 -17.40 -19.84
CA GLU A 74 -13.86 -18.63 -19.74
C GLU A 74 -13.50 -19.43 -18.48
N VAL A 75 -14.45 -20.22 -17.99
CA VAL A 75 -14.24 -21.16 -16.88
C VAL A 75 -13.54 -22.39 -17.42
N LYS A 76 -12.34 -22.71 -16.91
CA LYS A 76 -11.61 -23.93 -17.27
C LYS A 76 -11.99 -25.11 -16.37
N LYS A 77 -12.23 -24.85 -15.07
CA LYS A 77 -12.66 -25.87 -14.11
C LYS A 77 -13.62 -25.22 -13.11
N GLY A 78 -14.77 -25.87 -12.89
CA GLY A 78 -15.66 -25.55 -11.80
C GLY A 78 -15.19 -26.18 -10.49
N GLY A 79 -15.76 -25.77 -9.37
CA GLY A 79 -15.53 -26.30 -8.04
C GLY A 79 -16.80 -26.21 -7.20
N ASP A 80 -16.80 -26.78 -6.00
CA ASP A 80 -17.94 -26.76 -5.09
C ASP A 80 -18.28 -25.34 -4.61
N ILE A 81 -17.27 -24.47 -4.58
CA ILE A 81 -17.41 -23.06 -4.24
C ILE A 81 -16.85 -22.17 -5.35
N ARG A 82 -17.45 -21.00 -5.57
CA ARG A 82 -17.03 -20.05 -6.64
C ARG A 82 -15.56 -19.64 -6.55
N ALA A 83 -15.03 -19.47 -5.33
CA ALA A 83 -13.65 -19.10 -5.12
C ALA A 83 -12.64 -20.08 -5.73
N ALA A 84 -13.04 -21.37 -5.89
CA ALA A 84 -12.22 -22.42 -6.48
C ALA A 84 -12.34 -22.52 -8.00
N TYR A 85 -13.27 -21.76 -8.63
CA TYR A 85 -13.38 -21.74 -10.09
C TYR A 85 -12.11 -21.23 -10.70
N THR A 86 -11.60 -21.94 -11.71
CA THR A 86 -10.43 -21.48 -12.47
C THR A 86 -10.87 -20.86 -13.79
N TYR A 87 -10.22 -19.77 -14.10
CA TYR A 87 -10.50 -18.96 -15.28
C TYR A 87 -9.25 -18.83 -16.15
N ALA A 88 -9.47 -18.68 -17.43
CA ALA A 88 -8.43 -18.29 -18.39
C ALA A 88 -9.01 -17.28 -19.38
N LEU A 89 -8.14 -16.49 -20.00
CA LEU A 89 -8.54 -15.65 -21.13
C LEU A 89 -8.85 -16.51 -22.36
N THR A 90 -9.90 -16.14 -23.07
CA THR A 90 -10.14 -16.58 -24.45
C THR A 90 -9.11 -15.99 -25.40
N ASP A 91 -9.13 -16.35 -26.68
CA ASP A 91 -8.27 -15.72 -27.69
C ASP A 91 -8.58 -14.23 -27.82
N LEU A 92 -9.86 -13.85 -27.82
CA LEU A 92 -10.31 -12.45 -27.79
C LEU A 92 -9.81 -11.73 -26.54
N GLY A 93 -9.89 -12.38 -25.37
CA GLY A 93 -9.37 -11.82 -24.12
C GLY A 93 -7.86 -11.60 -24.14
N ARG A 94 -7.10 -12.52 -24.75
CA ARG A 94 -5.65 -12.36 -24.94
C ARG A 94 -5.29 -11.21 -25.86
N GLU A 95 -6.04 -11.04 -26.93
CA GLU A 95 -5.87 -9.92 -27.86
C GLU A 95 -6.15 -8.59 -27.15
N ARG A 96 -7.28 -8.50 -26.44
CA ARG A 96 -7.64 -7.33 -25.65
C ARG A 96 -6.61 -7.01 -24.54
N ALA A 97 -6.07 -8.04 -23.87
CA ALA A 97 -5.03 -7.84 -22.85
C ALA A 97 -3.74 -7.25 -23.45
N ARG A 98 -3.35 -7.64 -24.68
CA ARG A 98 -2.20 -7.05 -25.38
C ARG A 98 -2.43 -5.57 -25.71
N GLU A 99 -3.65 -5.21 -26.16
CA GLU A 99 -4.01 -3.80 -26.39
C GLU A 99 -3.89 -2.98 -25.09
N TYR A 100 -4.41 -3.50 -23.98
CA TYR A 100 -4.29 -2.84 -22.67
C TYR A 100 -2.84 -2.68 -22.20
N LEU A 101 -1.98 -3.68 -22.48
CA LEU A 101 -0.55 -3.62 -22.16
C LEU A 101 0.20 -2.56 -22.97
N GLN A 102 -0.25 -2.26 -24.18
CA GLN A 102 0.31 -1.15 -24.97
C GLN A 102 -0.03 0.22 -24.40
N LEU A 103 -1.20 0.35 -23.74
CA LEU A 103 -1.61 1.60 -23.08
C LEU A 103 -0.93 1.78 -21.73
N SER A 104 -0.85 0.70 -20.93
CA SER A 104 -0.24 0.70 -19.61
C SER A 104 0.31 -0.68 -19.26
N GLY A 105 1.61 -0.75 -18.97
CA GLY A 105 2.27 -1.99 -18.53
C GLY A 105 1.96 -2.39 -17.08
N TYR A 106 1.17 -1.60 -16.32
CA TYR A 106 0.84 -1.94 -14.95
C TYR A 106 -0.16 -3.09 -14.86
N PHE A 107 0.14 -4.09 -14.05
CA PHE A 107 -0.75 -5.18 -13.66
C PHE A 107 -0.48 -5.58 -12.21
N GLY A 108 -1.40 -6.36 -11.60
CA GLY A 108 -1.31 -6.78 -10.20
C GLY A 108 -2.27 -6.01 -9.30
N ALA A 109 -1.83 -5.61 -8.10
CA ALA A 109 -2.69 -5.02 -7.08
C ALA A 109 -3.45 -3.79 -7.58
N ALA A 110 -4.76 -3.74 -7.31
CA ALA A 110 -5.59 -2.59 -7.67
C ALA A 110 -5.09 -1.32 -6.95
N PRO A 111 -4.86 -0.22 -7.69
CA PRO A 111 -4.44 1.03 -7.09
C PRO A 111 -5.57 1.63 -6.24
N VAL A 112 -5.22 2.44 -5.25
CA VAL A 112 -6.18 3.28 -4.53
C VAL A 112 -6.34 4.62 -5.24
N THR A 113 -7.48 5.28 -5.06
CA THR A 113 -7.69 6.62 -5.59
C THR A 113 -6.89 7.66 -4.79
N LEU A 114 -6.60 8.80 -5.40
CA LEU A 114 -5.92 9.92 -4.73
C LEU A 114 -6.71 10.39 -3.49
N ALA A 115 -8.04 10.35 -3.54
CA ALA A 115 -8.90 10.74 -2.41
C ALA A 115 -8.73 9.77 -1.23
N GLN A 116 -8.77 8.46 -1.47
CA GLN A 116 -8.55 7.42 -0.44
C GLN A 116 -7.15 7.52 0.16
N TYR A 117 -6.13 7.69 -0.68
CA TYR A 117 -4.76 7.89 -0.20
C TYR A 117 -4.63 9.13 0.68
N THR A 118 -5.18 10.26 0.24
CA THR A 118 -5.11 11.53 0.98
C THR A 118 -5.81 11.42 2.33
N GLU A 119 -6.95 10.73 2.40
CA GLU A 119 -7.67 10.49 3.65
C GLU A 119 -6.81 9.70 4.64
N VAL A 120 -6.23 8.57 4.19
CA VAL A 120 -5.37 7.72 5.02
C VAL A 120 -4.10 8.48 5.44
N ALA A 121 -3.44 9.17 4.51
CA ALA A 121 -2.24 9.95 4.79
C ALA A 121 -2.48 11.05 5.85
N ARG A 122 -3.63 11.74 5.80
CA ARG A 122 -4.01 12.73 6.81
C ARG A 122 -4.23 12.11 8.20
N LYS A 123 -4.75 10.89 8.25
CA LYS A 123 -4.95 10.15 9.52
C LYS A 123 -3.64 9.63 10.11
N GLN A 124 -2.64 9.36 9.27
CA GLN A 124 -1.30 8.87 9.64
C GLN A 124 -0.29 9.97 9.93
N THR A 125 -0.73 11.24 9.99
CA THR A 125 0.21 12.35 10.15
C THR A 125 1.00 12.29 11.44
N VAL A 126 2.32 12.41 11.35
CA VAL A 126 3.23 12.50 12.50
C VAL A 126 3.04 13.77 13.33
N ARG A 127 2.35 14.79 12.80
CA ARG A 127 2.05 16.04 13.52
C ARG A 127 1.22 15.85 14.80
N LYS A 128 0.56 14.70 14.94
CA LYS A 128 -0.22 14.34 16.14
C LYS A 128 0.55 13.43 17.11
N MET A 129 1.77 13.06 16.78
CA MET A 129 2.62 12.26 17.65
C MET A 129 3.30 13.19 18.66
N ALA A 130 3.00 13.01 19.93
CA ALA A 130 3.72 13.67 21.01
C ALA A 130 4.87 12.77 21.47
N VAL A 131 6.09 13.19 21.22
CA VAL A 131 7.29 12.56 21.75
C VAL A 131 7.57 13.17 23.11
N ASN A 132 7.59 12.36 24.16
CA ASN A 132 7.92 12.78 25.51
C ASN A 132 9.41 12.52 25.81
N ARG A 133 9.89 13.06 26.94
CA ARG A 133 11.28 12.90 27.37
C ARG A 133 11.68 11.44 27.52
N GLU A 134 10.83 10.65 28.12
CA GLU A 134 11.08 9.22 28.34
C GLU A 134 11.30 8.42 27.04
N SER A 135 10.53 8.71 25.97
CA SER A 135 10.72 8.08 24.67
C SER A 135 12.03 8.53 24.00
N MET A 136 12.44 9.79 24.22
CA MET A 136 13.72 10.31 23.76
C MET A 136 14.88 9.65 24.52
N ASP A 137 14.82 9.60 25.84
CA ASP A 137 15.85 8.98 26.70
C ASP A 137 16.04 7.49 26.33
N ARG A 138 14.95 6.74 26.11
CA ARG A 138 15.00 5.35 25.63
C ARG A 138 15.67 5.21 24.25
N ALA A 139 15.33 6.08 23.31
CA ALA A 139 15.90 5.99 21.96
C ALA A 139 17.40 6.28 21.93
N PHE A 140 17.87 7.09 22.84
CA PHE A 140 19.28 7.46 22.98
C PHE A 140 20.00 6.77 24.16
N GLU A 141 19.39 5.73 24.71
CA GLU A 141 20.02 4.95 25.79
C GLU A 141 21.39 4.43 25.36
N GLY A 142 22.38 4.57 26.25
CA GLY A 142 23.77 4.18 26.01
C GLY A 142 24.54 5.10 25.05
N VAL A 143 23.97 6.24 24.65
CA VAL A 143 24.60 7.21 23.73
C VAL A 143 25.07 8.43 24.53
N ILE A 144 26.34 8.77 24.39
CA ILE A 144 26.89 10.00 24.96
C ILE A 144 26.60 11.16 24.01
N LEU A 145 25.70 12.04 24.44
CA LEU A 145 25.29 13.21 23.68
C LEU A 145 25.82 14.49 24.33
N THR A 146 26.01 15.52 23.54
CA THR A 146 26.30 16.86 24.04
C THR A 146 25.18 17.34 24.96
N PRO A 147 25.45 17.92 26.14
CA PRO A 147 24.46 18.48 27.03
C PRO A 147 23.47 19.40 26.29
N GLY A 148 22.18 19.27 26.57
CA GLY A 148 21.12 20.08 25.96
C GLY A 148 20.73 19.68 24.53
N LEU A 149 21.35 18.67 23.90
CA LEU A 149 20.97 18.23 22.55
C LEU A 149 19.58 17.59 22.55
N LEU A 150 19.26 16.71 23.51
CA LEU A 150 17.92 16.10 23.62
C LEU A 150 16.82 17.15 23.87
N GLU A 151 17.14 18.20 24.63
CA GLU A 151 16.22 19.31 24.90
C GLU A 151 15.87 20.11 23.65
N ARG A 152 16.76 20.14 22.66
CA ARG A 152 16.51 20.75 21.35
C ARG A 152 15.82 19.79 20.38
N LEU A 153 16.18 18.52 20.40
CA LEU A 153 15.61 17.50 19.49
C LEU A 153 14.14 17.21 19.79
N GLY A 154 13.75 17.11 21.07
CA GLY A 154 12.39 16.82 21.47
C GLY A 154 11.36 17.81 20.88
N PRO A 155 11.47 19.12 21.12
CA PRO A 155 10.61 20.12 20.52
C PRO A 155 10.67 20.14 18.98
N ALA A 156 11.84 19.89 18.38
CA ALA A 156 12.00 19.81 16.92
C ALA A 156 11.17 18.65 16.33
N VAL A 157 11.24 17.47 16.93
CA VAL A 157 10.41 16.31 16.52
C VAL A 157 8.92 16.61 16.71
N ASN A 158 8.53 17.17 17.84
CA ASN A 158 7.14 17.52 18.16
C ASN A 158 6.57 18.62 17.26
N SER A 159 7.43 19.40 16.59
CA SER A 159 6.95 20.40 15.63
C SER A 159 6.27 19.77 14.41
N GLY A 160 6.54 18.49 14.11
CA GLY A 160 6.05 17.79 12.92
C GLY A 160 6.52 18.40 11.60
N ARG A 161 7.61 19.17 11.64
CA ARG A 161 8.24 19.80 10.48
C ARG A 161 9.52 19.07 10.09
N SER A 162 10.03 19.34 8.91
CA SER A 162 11.33 18.82 8.47
C SER A 162 12.44 19.33 9.40
N ILE A 163 13.34 18.42 9.82
CA ILE A 163 14.49 18.72 10.66
C ILE A 163 15.73 18.66 9.78
N PHE A 164 16.54 19.70 9.82
CA PHE A 164 17.83 19.74 9.13
C PHE A 164 18.97 19.64 10.12
N LEU A 165 19.74 18.53 10.04
CA LEU A 165 20.92 18.29 10.85
C LEU A 165 22.17 18.68 10.05
N TYR A 166 22.93 19.65 10.52
CA TYR A 166 24.15 20.12 9.85
C TYR A 166 25.33 20.17 10.79
N GLY A 167 26.50 20.18 10.21
CA GLY A 167 27.81 20.23 10.94
C GLY A 167 28.91 19.43 10.23
N PRO A 168 30.16 19.44 10.72
CA PRO A 168 31.26 18.69 10.14
C PRO A 168 30.98 17.19 10.05
N SER A 169 31.70 16.50 9.14
CA SER A 169 31.63 15.03 9.03
C SER A 169 32.12 14.36 10.32
N GLY A 170 31.65 13.14 10.61
CA GLY A 170 32.07 12.37 11.79
C GLY A 170 31.31 12.70 13.09
N ASN A 171 30.46 13.72 13.14
CA ASN A 171 29.77 14.15 14.36
C ASN A 171 28.40 13.41 14.59
N GLY A 172 28.24 12.20 14.08
CA GLY A 172 27.09 11.35 14.38
C GLY A 172 25.73 11.82 13.85
N LYS A 173 25.67 12.74 12.86
CA LYS A 173 24.39 13.26 12.31
C LYS A 173 23.46 12.15 11.81
N THR A 174 23.99 11.23 11.02
CA THR A 174 23.22 10.08 10.50
C THR A 174 22.73 9.20 11.64
N PHE A 175 23.59 8.91 12.60
CA PHE A 175 23.25 8.14 13.79
C PHE A 175 22.11 8.80 14.61
N ILE A 176 22.16 10.13 14.78
CA ILE A 176 21.10 10.89 15.44
C ILE A 176 19.79 10.78 14.65
N ALA A 177 19.85 10.93 13.32
CA ALA A 177 18.67 10.83 12.46
C ALA A 177 18.00 9.44 12.55
N GLU A 178 18.79 8.37 12.52
CA GLU A 178 18.31 6.99 12.68
C GLU A 178 17.66 6.75 14.05
N ARG A 179 18.23 7.32 15.12
CA ARG A 179 17.65 7.23 16.47
C ARG A 179 16.33 8.01 16.57
N LEU A 180 16.25 9.20 15.97
CA LEU A 180 15.03 9.99 15.90
C LEU A 180 13.92 9.25 15.11
N ALA A 181 14.28 8.56 14.03
CA ALA A 181 13.32 7.74 13.29
C ALA A 181 12.72 6.62 14.17
N LYS A 182 13.53 6.03 15.07
CA LYS A 182 13.05 5.02 16.03
C LYS A 182 12.10 5.59 17.10
N VAL A 183 12.25 6.85 17.47
CA VAL A 183 11.31 7.54 18.40
C VAL A 183 9.94 7.70 17.75
N MET A 184 9.91 7.95 16.44
CA MET A 184 8.68 8.07 15.66
C MET A 184 8.14 6.70 15.22
N SER A 185 8.43 5.64 15.98
CA SER A 185 8.07 4.27 15.64
C SER A 185 6.55 4.09 15.45
N GLY A 186 6.19 3.43 14.37
CA GLY A 186 4.82 3.05 14.01
C GLY A 186 4.76 2.57 12.57
N ASN A 187 3.76 1.72 12.28
CA ASN A 187 3.52 1.26 10.92
C ASN A 187 2.74 2.31 10.15
N VAL A 188 3.18 2.60 8.94
CA VAL A 188 2.49 3.48 7.98
C VAL A 188 1.90 2.61 6.87
N PHE A 189 0.62 2.79 6.57
CA PHE A 189 -0.01 2.14 5.43
C PHE A 189 0.42 2.83 4.14
N ILE A 190 1.07 2.07 3.30
CA ILE A 190 1.51 2.51 1.97
C ILE A 190 0.75 1.67 0.95
N PRO A 191 0.03 2.28 -0.02
CA PRO A 191 -0.65 1.54 -1.06
C PRO A 191 0.34 0.98 -2.07
N HIS A 192 0.00 -0.11 -2.73
CA HIS A 192 0.80 -0.63 -3.85
C HIS A 192 0.94 0.39 -4.97
N ALA A 193 -0.15 1.06 -5.30
CA ALA A 193 -0.18 2.06 -6.36
C ALA A 193 -1.32 3.06 -6.13
N LEU A 194 -1.22 4.21 -6.79
CA LEU A 194 -2.24 5.26 -6.86
C LEU A 194 -2.81 5.32 -8.27
N CYS A 195 -4.12 5.57 -8.38
CA CYS A 195 -4.77 5.93 -9.64
C CYS A 195 -5.11 7.42 -9.61
N VAL A 196 -4.56 8.16 -10.56
CA VAL A 196 -4.82 9.60 -10.76
C VAL A 196 -5.11 9.79 -12.25
N ASP A 197 -6.29 10.30 -12.58
CA ASP A 197 -6.71 10.54 -13.97
C ASP A 197 -6.49 9.31 -14.89
N ASN A 198 -6.86 8.13 -14.42
CA ASN A 198 -6.65 6.83 -15.06
C ASN A 198 -5.17 6.42 -15.28
N GLN A 199 -4.23 7.18 -14.74
CA GLN A 199 -2.83 6.82 -14.75
C GLN A 199 -2.46 6.14 -13.43
N VAL A 200 -1.60 5.12 -13.50
CA VAL A 200 -1.16 4.38 -12.32
C VAL A 200 0.24 4.82 -11.92
N ILE A 201 0.37 5.26 -10.69
CA ILE A 201 1.64 5.61 -10.06
C ILE A 201 1.97 4.51 -9.06
N ARG A 202 3.02 3.74 -9.31
CA ARG A 202 3.50 2.73 -8.36
C ARG A 202 4.13 3.44 -7.16
N VAL A 203 3.72 3.06 -5.94
CA VAL A 203 4.19 3.67 -4.68
C VAL A 203 5.00 2.68 -3.87
N PHE A 204 4.50 1.46 -3.70
CA PHE A 204 5.19 0.42 -2.93
C PHE A 204 6.38 -0.14 -3.71
N ASP A 205 7.54 -0.14 -3.05
CA ASP A 205 8.76 -0.76 -3.52
C ASP A 205 9.20 -1.81 -2.49
N PRO A 206 9.19 -3.12 -2.82
CA PRO A 206 9.52 -4.17 -1.88
C PRO A 206 10.99 -4.14 -1.40
N VAL A 207 11.85 -3.35 -2.04
CA VAL A 207 13.26 -3.20 -1.62
C VAL A 207 13.41 -2.14 -0.53
N ASN A 208 12.58 -1.07 -0.60
CA ASN A 208 12.73 0.10 0.27
C ASN A 208 11.62 0.23 1.34
N HIS A 209 10.57 -0.64 1.29
CA HIS A 209 9.42 -0.57 2.22
C HIS A 209 9.25 -1.90 3.02
#